data_228e4a58f094247f498664e2d638f0fa
#
_entry.id   228e4a58f094247f498664e2d638f0fa
#
_cell.length_a   1.000
_cell.length_b   1.000
_cell.length_c   1.000
_cell.angle_alpha   90.00
_cell.angle_beta   90.00
_cell.angle_gamma   90.00
#
_symmetry.space_group_name_H-M   'P 1'
#
loop_
_entity.id
_entity.type
_entity.pdbx_description
1 polymer ?
#
loop_
_entity_poly.entity_id
_entity_poly.type
_entity_poly.pdbx_seq_one_letter_code
_entity_poly.pdbx_strand_id
1 'polypeptide(L)'
;MNWSPTAKGRFWLHHHPRINQPSVDIIFLRSLIISLLLLEASFASDFQPISFETMTASFEQTNDTNKNSTNNISKGYLVIKRPNLMLWQINEPTQRIIMFEGGLISIFDPDLNQVIRTEIDQFEGANWIRILMGESELIKKYKQQIDEFDSYRLIKFEPLFNDNLSNVITIKIKEELIEYIDIEQSEKERIHIKFKDIGVNVKIDDGFFEDLIPDDADVIQ
;
A
#
# COMPACT_ATOMS: atom_id res chain seq x y z
N MET A 1 -101.88 -6.24 46.95
CA MET A 1 -102.11 -4.90 46.39
C MET A 1 -100.92 -4.55 45.55
N ASN A 2 -101.07 -4.73 44.23
CA ASN A 2 -101.05 -3.67 43.23
C ASN A 2 -99.82 -2.76 43.36
N TRP A 3 -98.94 -2.62 42.47
CA TRP A 3 -99.03 -2.23 41.07
C TRP A 3 -97.68 -2.26 40.37
N SER A 4 -97.58 -2.79 39.15
CA SER A 4 -96.60 -2.50 38.12
C SER A 4 -96.93 -1.13 37.47
N PRO A 5 -96.06 -0.42 36.68
CA PRO A 5 -95.45 -0.89 35.48
C PRO A 5 -94.11 -0.22 35.03
N THR A 6 -93.44 -0.90 34.18
CA THR A 6 -92.74 -0.49 32.92
C THR A 6 -92.11 0.88 32.77
N ALA A 7 -90.77 0.89 32.46
CA ALA A 7 -90.24 1.76 31.43
C ALA A 7 -88.99 1.20 30.80
N LYS A 8 -89.07 1.00 29.49
CA LYS A 8 -87.97 0.58 28.57
C LYS A 8 -86.97 1.74 28.46
N GLY A 9 -85.74 1.56 28.91
CA GLY A 9 -84.62 2.42 28.59
C GLY A 9 -83.72 1.79 27.48
N ARG A 10 -83.74 2.40 26.31
CA ARG A 10 -82.89 2.00 25.19
C ARG A 10 -81.47 2.38 25.53
N PHE A 11 -80.57 1.42 25.61
CA PHE A 11 -79.15 1.68 25.63
C PHE A 11 -78.66 1.99 24.20
N TRP A 12 -78.22 3.22 24.00
CA TRP A 12 -77.49 3.61 22.83
C TRP A 12 -76.06 3.10 22.96
N LEU A 13 -75.71 2.12 22.14
CA LEU A 13 -74.33 1.70 21.90
C LEU A 13 -73.61 2.83 21.13
N HIS A 14 -72.80 3.61 21.83
CA HIS A 14 -71.85 4.48 21.16
C HIS A 14 -70.80 3.64 20.45
N HIS A 15 -70.90 3.56 19.13
CA HIS A 15 -69.84 3.14 18.28
C HIS A 15 -68.73 4.20 18.32
N HIS A 16 -67.65 3.93 19.03
CA HIS A 16 -66.42 4.67 18.85
C HIS A 16 -65.81 4.26 17.52
N PRO A 17 -65.58 5.18 16.60
CA PRO A 17 -64.80 4.85 15.41
C PRO A 17 -63.38 4.50 15.88
N ARG A 18 -62.91 3.30 15.55
CA ARG A 18 -61.48 2.96 15.64
C ARG A 18 -60.74 3.90 14.72
N ILE A 19 -60.01 4.84 15.31
CA ILE A 19 -59.00 5.60 14.58
C ILE A 19 -57.94 4.58 14.18
N ASN A 20 -57.93 4.21 12.91
CA ASN A 20 -56.78 3.53 12.29
C ASN A 20 -55.59 4.47 12.41
N GLN A 21 -54.77 4.26 13.41
CA GLN A 21 -53.43 4.84 13.38
C GLN A 21 -52.75 4.22 12.17
N PRO A 22 -52.16 5.02 11.26
CA PRO A 22 -51.34 4.49 10.23
C PRO A 22 -50.17 3.82 10.96
N SER A 23 -50.03 2.52 10.76
CA SER A 23 -48.80 1.78 11.06
C SER A 23 -47.73 2.49 10.27
N VAL A 24 -46.99 3.37 10.96
CA VAL A 24 -45.79 4.00 10.42
C VAL A 24 -44.95 2.83 10.00
N ASP A 25 -44.85 2.66 8.68
CA ASP A 25 -44.46 1.43 8.08
C ASP A 25 -43.07 1.03 8.60
N ILE A 26 -43.05 0.00 9.43
CA ILE A 26 -41.83 -0.73 9.83
C ILE A 26 -40.97 -1.06 8.60
N ILE A 27 -41.63 -1.18 7.44
CA ILE A 27 -40.98 -1.36 6.12
C ILE A 27 -40.15 -0.13 5.75
N PHE A 28 -40.64 1.10 5.96
CA PHE A 28 -39.88 2.34 5.69
C PHE A 28 -38.68 2.47 6.63
N LEU A 29 -38.84 2.15 7.91
CA LEU A 29 -37.74 2.18 8.87
C LEU A 29 -36.68 1.11 8.59
N ARG A 30 -37.11 -0.09 8.19
CA ARG A 30 -36.18 -1.16 7.74
C ARG A 30 -35.47 -0.79 6.44
N SER A 31 -36.15 -0.16 5.49
CA SER A 31 -35.57 0.31 4.24
C SER A 31 -34.52 1.40 4.47
N LEU A 32 -34.77 2.32 5.40
CA LEU A 32 -33.85 3.40 5.78
C LEU A 32 -32.58 2.85 6.48
N ILE A 33 -32.75 1.88 7.38
CA ILE A 33 -31.63 1.24 8.08
C ILE A 33 -30.75 0.42 7.12
N ILE A 34 -31.36 -0.31 6.17
CA ILE A 34 -30.63 -1.07 5.15
C ILE A 34 -29.87 -0.12 4.21
N SER A 35 -30.47 1.03 3.84
CA SER A 35 -29.81 2.04 3.03
C SER A 35 -28.61 2.69 3.75
N LEU A 36 -28.71 2.88 5.06
CA LEU A 36 -27.62 3.45 5.87
C LEU A 36 -26.47 2.46 6.06
N LEU A 37 -26.78 1.15 6.20
CA LEU A 37 -25.77 0.09 6.29
C LEU A 37 -25.04 -0.18 4.95
N LEU A 38 -25.68 0.11 3.81
CA LEU A 38 -25.04 0.00 2.49
C LEU A 38 -24.13 1.19 2.19
N LEU A 39 -24.26 2.31 2.89
CA LEU A 39 -23.41 3.48 2.68
C LEU A 39 -22.02 3.32 3.31
N GLU A 40 -21.87 2.44 4.31
CA GLU A 40 -20.58 2.19 4.97
C GLU A 40 -19.68 1.22 4.20
N ALA A 41 -20.20 0.49 3.23
CA ALA A 41 -19.42 -0.48 2.44
C ALA A 41 -18.60 0.15 1.30
N SER A 42 -18.70 1.48 1.10
CA SER A 42 -18.05 2.14 -0.04
C SER A 42 -16.74 2.85 0.29
N PHE A 43 -16.21 2.73 1.51
CA PHE A 43 -14.96 3.37 1.92
C PHE A 43 -13.77 2.43 2.10
N ALA A 44 -13.89 1.18 1.68
CA ALA A 44 -12.70 0.39 1.42
C ALA A 44 -12.17 0.77 0.03
N SER A 45 -11.76 2.02 -0.17
CA SER A 45 -10.86 2.33 -1.26
C SER A 45 -9.57 1.57 -0.94
N ASP A 46 -9.15 0.68 -1.84
CA ASP A 46 -7.77 0.18 -1.84
C ASP A 46 -6.88 1.42 -1.86
N PHE A 47 -6.46 1.83 -0.65
CA PHE A 47 -5.60 2.98 -0.49
C PHE A 47 -4.24 2.60 -1.10
N GLN A 48 -4.03 3.05 -2.34
CA GLN A 48 -2.73 2.97 -3.01
C GLN A 48 -1.94 4.23 -2.58
N PRO A 49 -1.07 4.13 -1.59
CA PRO A 49 -0.36 5.29 -1.05
C PRO A 49 0.50 5.99 -2.11
N ILE A 50 0.84 5.27 -3.17
CA ILE A 50 1.68 5.76 -4.27
C ILE A 50 1.11 5.21 -5.58
N SER A 51 0.54 6.08 -6.42
CA SER A 51 -0.11 5.70 -7.67
C SER A 51 0.76 6.05 -8.87
N PHE A 52 1.34 5.03 -9.50
CA PHE A 52 1.97 5.13 -10.83
C PHE A 52 1.99 3.73 -11.48
N GLU A 53 2.04 3.68 -12.80
CA GLU A 53 2.26 2.44 -13.57
C GLU A 53 3.75 2.22 -13.85
N THR A 54 4.43 3.30 -14.22
CA THR A 54 5.87 3.29 -14.48
C THR A 54 6.55 4.43 -13.74
N MET A 55 7.79 4.21 -13.33
CA MET A 55 8.63 5.23 -12.71
C MET A 55 10.08 5.06 -13.18
N THR A 56 10.71 6.19 -13.48
CA THR A 56 12.17 6.27 -13.69
C THR A 56 12.74 7.32 -12.75
N ALA A 57 13.93 7.09 -12.21
CA ALA A 57 14.61 8.06 -11.37
C ALA A 57 16.12 7.80 -11.30
N SER A 58 16.91 8.84 -11.13
CA SER A 58 18.27 8.73 -10.57
C SER A 58 18.18 8.62 -9.06
N PHE A 59 19.06 7.87 -8.42
CA PHE A 59 19.10 7.78 -6.96
C PHE A 59 20.49 7.99 -6.38
N GLU A 60 20.48 8.42 -5.13
CA GLU A 60 21.63 8.42 -4.24
C GLU A 60 21.23 7.70 -2.94
N GLN A 61 21.91 6.60 -2.64
CA GLN A 61 21.67 5.77 -1.46
C GLN A 61 22.82 5.94 -0.48
N THR A 62 22.49 6.18 0.80
CA THR A 62 23.42 6.18 1.92
C THR A 62 23.06 5.08 2.90
N ASN A 63 24.06 4.33 3.36
CA ASN A 63 23.91 3.31 4.38
C ASN A 63 24.58 3.77 5.68
N ASP A 64 23.76 4.12 6.69
CA ASP A 64 24.25 4.51 8.01
C ASP A 64 24.40 3.25 8.88
N THR A 65 25.58 2.61 8.81
CA THR A 65 25.90 1.43 9.62
C THR A 65 26.77 1.75 10.83
N ASN A 66 27.47 2.89 10.85
CA ASN A 66 28.23 3.43 12.00
C ASN A 66 28.69 4.85 11.72
N LYS A 67 28.83 5.67 12.78
CA LYS A 67 29.21 7.09 12.73
C LYS A 67 30.58 7.43 12.13
N ASN A 68 31.36 6.44 11.64
CA ASN A 68 32.71 6.64 11.16
C ASN A 68 32.99 6.21 9.72
N SER A 69 32.01 5.79 8.92
CA SER A 69 32.23 5.40 7.53
C SER A 69 31.83 6.54 6.56
N THR A 70 32.85 7.20 6.05
CA THR A 70 32.72 8.35 5.14
C THR A 70 32.37 8.01 3.69
N ASN A 71 32.16 6.72 3.32
CA ASN A 71 32.05 6.32 1.91
C ASN A 71 30.96 5.27 1.63
N ASN A 72 29.81 5.33 2.28
CA ASN A 72 28.71 4.39 2.01
C ASN A 72 27.64 5.02 1.08
N ILE A 73 28.09 5.76 0.06
CA ILE A 73 27.19 6.36 -0.91
C ILE A 73 27.24 5.52 -2.19
N SER A 74 26.08 5.06 -2.62
CA SER A 74 25.88 4.44 -3.92
C SER A 74 25.01 5.34 -4.79
N LYS A 75 25.28 5.36 -6.10
CA LYS A 75 24.51 6.13 -7.06
C LYS A 75 24.14 5.26 -8.24
N GLY A 76 22.99 5.54 -8.81
CA GLY A 76 22.53 4.80 -9.96
C GLY A 76 21.18 5.29 -10.47
N TYR A 77 20.48 4.42 -11.13
CA TYR A 77 19.14 4.71 -11.61
C TYR A 77 18.17 3.55 -11.36
N LEU A 78 16.91 3.89 -11.30
CA LEU A 78 15.78 3.02 -11.06
C LEU A 78 14.82 3.08 -12.25
N VAL A 79 14.32 1.95 -12.69
CA VAL A 79 13.18 1.84 -13.61
C VAL A 79 12.19 0.84 -13.02
N ILE A 80 10.95 1.28 -12.88
CA ILE A 80 9.83 0.42 -12.43
C ILE A 80 8.78 0.36 -13.52
N LYS A 81 8.27 -0.83 -13.80
CA LYS A 81 7.05 -1.09 -14.57
C LYS A 81 6.20 -2.07 -13.76
N ARG A 82 5.21 -1.51 -13.05
CA ARG A 82 4.31 -2.30 -12.20
C ARG A 82 3.47 -3.27 -13.02
N PRO A 83 3.06 -4.38 -12.40
CA PRO A 83 3.39 -4.82 -11.05
C PRO A 83 4.66 -5.67 -10.94
N ASN A 84 5.31 -6.04 -12.04
CA ASN A 84 6.19 -7.21 -12.09
C ASN A 84 7.66 -6.92 -12.44
N LEU A 85 8.01 -5.70 -12.87
CA LEU A 85 9.36 -5.40 -13.37
C LEU A 85 9.98 -4.20 -12.65
N MET A 86 11.21 -4.38 -12.15
CA MET A 86 12.03 -3.30 -11.62
C MET A 86 13.50 -3.57 -11.96
N LEU A 87 14.18 -2.52 -12.41
CA LEU A 87 15.61 -2.43 -12.52
C LEU A 87 16.13 -1.44 -11.49
N TRP A 88 17.06 -1.88 -10.65
CA TRP A 88 17.84 -1.05 -9.75
C TRP A 88 19.30 -1.19 -10.14
N GLN A 89 19.83 -0.21 -10.85
CA GLN A 89 21.22 -0.27 -11.33
C GLN A 89 22.08 0.69 -10.51
N ILE A 90 23.07 0.14 -9.83
CA ILE A 90 24.12 0.87 -9.14
C ILE A 90 25.25 1.07 -10.13
N ASN A 91 25.71 2.33 -10.30
CA ASN A 91 26.83 2.69 -11.16
C ASN A 91 28.09 3.03 -10.34
N GLU A 92 27.91 3.51 -9.11
CA GLU A 92 29.00 3.90 -8.21
C GLU A 92 28.73 3.37 -6.79
N PRO A 93 29.75 2.97 -6.02
CA PRO A 93 31.18 2.90 -6.36
C PRO A 93 31.52 1.67 -7.20
N THR A 94 30.72 0.60 -7.15
CA THR A 94 30.88 -0.65 -7.90
C THR A 94 29.61 -0.93 -8.66
N GLN A 95 29.73 -1.27 -9.94
CA GLN A 95 28.57 -1.56 -10.76
C GLN A 95 27.82 -2.80 -10.26
N ARG A 96 26.51 -2.71 -10.19
CA ARG A 96 25.64 -3.83 -9.87
C ARG A 96 24.25 -3.64 -10.49
N ILE A 97 23.70 -4.72 -11.02
CA ILE A 97 22.34 -4.73 -11.55
C ILE A 97 21.49 -5.60 -10.64
N ILE A 98 20.42 -5.03 -10.10
CA ILE A 98 19.43 -5.76 -9.35
C ILE A 98 18.13 -5.68 -10.15
N MET A 99 17.66 -6.82 -10.61
CA MET A 99 16.44 -6.94 -11.38
C MET A 99 15.40 -7.72 -10.58
N PHE A 100 14.21 -7.17 -10.50
CA PHE A 100 13.04 -7.86 -9.98
C PHE A 100 12.12 -8.19 -11.14
N GLU A 101 11.75 -9.45 -11.25
CA GLU A 101 10.86 -9.95 -12.28
C GLU A 101 9.97 -11.07 -11.73
N GLY A 102 8.65 -10.83 -11.68
CA GLY A 102 7.67 -11.87 -11.37
C GLY A 102 7.87 -12.59 -10.03
N GLY A 103 8.44 -11.92 -9.02
CA GLY A 103 8.72 -12.51 -7.71
C GLY A 103 10.15 -13.04 -7.54
N LEU A 104 10.96 -12.99 -8.59
CA LEU A 104 12.39 -13.32 -8.53
C LEU A 104 13.23 -12.05 -8.44
N ILE A 105 14.31 -12.13 -7.68
CA ILE A 105 15.40 -11.13 -7.68
C ILE A 105 16.62 -11.76 -8.32
N SER A 106 17.20 -11.05 -9.29
CA SER A 106 18.50 -11.36 -9.88
C SER A 106 19.47 -10.24 -9.53
N ILE A 107 20.58 -10.57 -8.91
CA ILE A 107 21.67 -9.63 -8.56
C ILE A 107 22.87 -10.00 -9.40
N PHE A 108 23.17 -9.16 -10.37
CA PHE A 108 24.30 -9.36 -11.30
C PHE A 108 25.46 -8.44 -10.92
N ASP A 109 26.63 -9.03 -10.82
CA ASP A 109 27.91 -8.35 -10.63
C ASP A 109 28.69 -8.42 -11.97
N PRO A 110 28.77 -7.29 -12.73
CA PRO A 110 29.43 -7.28 -14.01
C PRO A 110 30.94 -7.53 -13.93
N ASP A 111 31.60 -7.12 -12.83
CA ASP A 111 33.04 -7.28 -12.66
C ASP A 111 33.45 -8.77 -12.51
N LEU A 112 32.53 -9.57 -11.95
CA LEU A 112 32.72 -11.00 -11.74
C LEU A 112 32.04 -11.86 -12.81
N ASN A 113 31.20 -11.26 -13.66
CA ASN A 113 30.28 -11.96 -14.56
C ASN A 113 29.42 -13.01 -13.84
N GLN A 114 28.90 -12.66 -12.62
CA GLN A 114 28.19 -13.58 -11.76
C GLN A 114 26.79 -13.05 -11.46
N VAL A 115 25.81 -13.94 -11.41
CA VAL A 115 24.43 -13.62 -11.03
C VAL A 115 23.94 -14.52 -9.90
N ILE A 116 23.38 -13.90 -8.86
CA ILE A 116 22.62 -14.58 -7.80
C ILE A 116 21.14 -14.45 -8.13
N ARG A 117 20.40 -15.56 -8.11
CA ARG A 117 18.96 -15.58 -8.30
C ARG A 117 18.26 -16.16 -7.07
N THR A 118 17.29 -15.44 -6.55
CA THR A 118 16.52 -15.89 -5.39
C THR A 118 15.07 -15.39 -5.47
N GLU A 119 14.17 -16.04 -4.74
CA GLU A 119 12.82 -15.54 -4.58
C GLU A 119 12.83 -14.29 -3.70
N ILE A 120 11.98 -13.30 -4.00
CA ILE A 120 11.91 -12.03 -3.26
C ILE A 120 11.56 -12.24 -1.79
N ASP A 121 10.77 -13.26 -1.47
CA ASP A 121 10.38 -13.61 -0.10
C ASP A 121 11.56 -14.09 0.76
N GLN A 122 12.63 -14.55 0.13
CA GLN A 122 13.85 -15.00 0.78
C GLN A 122 14.93 -13.91 0.83
N PHE A 123 14.71 -12.78 0.14
CA PHE A 123 15.66 -11.68 0.11
C PHE A 123 15.43 -10.72 1.26
N GLU A 124 16.35 -10.73 2.21
CA GLU A 124 16.27 -9.87 3.41
C GLU A 124 16.23 -8.40 3.01
N GLY A 125 15.28 -7.66 3.58
CA GLY A 125 15.16 -6.22 3.32
C GLY A 125 14.44 -5.84 2.01
N ALA A 126 13.90 -6.79 1.23
CA ALA A 126 13.22 -6.51 -0.06
C ALA A 126 11.81 -5.89 0.08
N ASN A 127 11.26 -5.80 1.29
CA ASN A 127 9.87 -5.38 1.48
C ASN A 127 9.58 -3.97 0.95
N TRP A 128 10.55 -3.05 0.98
CA TRP A 128 10.39 -1.72 0.40
C TRP A 128 10.20 -1.77 -1.13
N ILE A 129 10.86 -2.70 -1.82
CA ILE A 129 10.68 -2.95 -3.26
C ILE A 129 9.24 -3.38 -3.52
N ARG A 130 8.75 -4.36 -2.77
CA ARG A 130 7.40 -4.91 -2.90
C ARG A 130 6.33 -3.86 -2.60
N ILE A 131 6.57 -2.97 -1.61
CA ILE A 131 5.71 -1.82 -1.33
C ILE A 131 5.69 -0.85 -2.52
N LEU A 132 6.86 -0.53 -3.09
CA LEU A 132 6.94 0.28 -4.31
C LEU A 132 6.23 -0.37 -5.50
N MET A 133 6.31 -1.70 -5.62
CA MET A 133 5.60 -2.44 -6.65
C MET A 133 4.08 -2.49 -6.43
N GLY A 134 3.59 -2.04 -5.26
CA GLY A 134 2.16 -1.99 -4.95
C GLY A 134 1.58 -3.33 -4.53
N GLU A 135 2.39 -4.22 -3.94
CA GLU A 135 1.93 -5.53 -3.48
C GLU A 135 0.98 -5.42 -2.29
N SER A 136 -0.32 -5.49 -2.56
CA SER A 136 -1.37 -5.25 -1.57
C SER A 136 -1.34 -6.22 -0.40
N GLU A 137 -1.01 -7.49 -0.63
CA GLU A 137 -0.96 -8.50 0.43
C GLU A 137 0.21 -8.24 1.42
N LEU A 138 1.32 -7.72 0.92
CA LEU A 138 2.40 -7.30 1.79
C LEU A 138 2.03 -6.03 2.57
N ILE A 139 1.45 -5.04 1.89
CA ILE A 139 1.05 -3.76 2.50
C ILE A 139 0.10 -3.98 3.68
N LYS A 140 -0.79 -4.97 3.61
CA LYS A 140 -1.70 -5.36 4.72
C LYS A 140 -0.97 -5.88 5.96
N LYS A 141 0.29 -6.32 5.85
CA LYS A 141 1.11 -6.75 6.98
C LYS A 141 1.76 -5.59 7.72
N TYR A 142 1.54 -4.36 7.27
CA TYR A 142 2.07 -3.14 7.86
C TYR A 142 0.95 -2.24 8.39
N LYS A 143 1.17 -1.67 9.56
CA LYS A 143 0.42 -0.50 10.02
C LYS A 143 0.91 0.69 9.22
N GLN A 144 -0.01 1.39 8.58
CA GLN A 144 0.28 2.59 7.81
C GLN A 144 -0.07 3.82 8.65
N GLN A 145 0.84 4.77 8.70
CA GLN A 145 0.62 6.10 9.25
C GLN A 145 0.93 7.13 8.16
N ILE A 146 0.02 8.09 7.98
CA ILE A 146 0.19 9.17 7.02
C ILE A 146 0.15 10.47 7.77
N ASP A 147 1.23 11.23 7.64
CA ASP A 147 1.36 12.56 8.18
C ASP A 147 1.37 13.57 7.01
N GLU A 148 0.35 14.41 6.94
CA GLU A 148 0.17 15.44 5.91
C GLU A 148 0.77 16.76 6.38
N PHE A 149 1.59 17.38 5.51
CA PHE A 149 2.18 18.70 5.71
C PHE A 149 1.84 19.58 4.51
N ASP A 150 1.98 20.89 4.63
CA ASP A 150 1.59 21.86 3.58
C ASP A 150 2.20 21.56 2.20
N SER A 151 3.42 21.02 2.13
CA SER A 151 4.16 20.81 0.88
C SER A 151 4.57 19.37 0.61
N TYR A 152 4.31 18.44 1.53
CA TYR A 152 4.66 17.03 1.39
C TYR A 152 3.84 16.16 2.34
N ARG A 153 3.86 14.86 2.11
CA ARG A 153 3.34 13.85 3.04
C ARG A 153 4.39 12.80 3.36
N LEU A 154 4.34 12.27 4.56
CA LEU A 154 5.12 11.12 4.99
C LEU A 154 4.18 9.92 5.12
N ILE A 155 4.59 8.81 4.56
CA ILE A 155 3.89 7.54 4.72
C ILE A 155 4.85 6.59 5.43
N LYS A 156 4.48 6.20 6.65
CA LYS A 156 5.25 5.26 7.45
C LYS A 156 4.58 3.90 7.45
N PHE A 157 5.34 2.88 7.16
CA PHE A 157 4.96 1.48 7.22
C PHE A 157 5.68 0.83 8.41
N GLU A 158 4.92 0.47 9.43
CA GLU A 158 5.42 -0.24 10.61
C GLU A 158 4.94 -1.70 10.55
N PRO A 159 5.83 -2.72 10.64
CA PRO A 159 5.40 -4.11 10.56
C PRO A 159 4.46 -4.44 11.72
N LEU A 160 3.35 -5.14 11.44
CA LEU A 160 2.40 -5.59 12.45
C LEU A 160 2.98 -6.72 13.31
N PHE A 161 3.93 -7.47 12.76
CA PHE A 161 4.62 -8.56 13.43
C PHE A 161 6.12 -8.32 13.34
N ASN A 162 6.80 -8.54 14.47
CA ASN A 162 8.26 -8.40 14.51
C ASN A 162 8.89 -9.70 13.99
N ASP A 163 9.14 -9.75 12.70
CA ASP A 163 9.96 -10.77 12.07
C ASP A 163 11.27 -10.15 11.57
N ASN A 164 12.29 -11.00 11.38
CA ASN A 164 13.63 -10.54 10.99
C ASN A 164 13.69 -9.97 9.56
N LEU A 165 12.62 -10.09 8.79
CA LEU A 165 12.54 -9.65 7.40
C LEU A 165 11.80 -8.32 7.24
N SER A 166 11.16 -7.83 8.30
CA SER A 166 10.29 -6.66 8.26
C SER A 166 10.98 -5.43 8.83
N ASN A 167 11.15 -4.43 8.00
CA ASN A 167 11.76 -3.15 8.32
C ASN A 167 10.70 -2.06 8.47
N VAL A 168 10.98 -1.04 9.27
CA VAL A 168 10.19 0.19 9.23
C VAL A 168 10.60 0.98 7.99
N ILE A 169 9.61 1.36 7.18
CA ILE A 169 9.84 2.05 5.92
C ILE A 169 9.09 3.38 5.95
N THR A 170 9.80 4.47 5.70
CA THR A 170 9.20 5.80 5.60
C THR A 170 9.41 6.35 4.18
N ILE A 171 8.33 6.76 3.54
CA ILE A 171 8.34 7.31 2.19
C ILE A 171 7.89 8.76 2.24
N LYS A 172 8.73 9.67 1.76
CA LYS A 172 8.35 11.08 1.58
C LYS A 172 7.87 11.31 0.16
N ILE A 173 6.67 11.89 0.06
CA ILE A 173 6.07 12.29 -1.21
C ILE A 173 5.92 13.80 -1.23
N LYS A 174 6.44 14.42 -2.25
CA LYS A 174 6.33 15.85 -2.53
C LYS A 174 5.86 16.04 -3.98
N GLU A 175 4.83 16.85 -4.20
CA GLU A 175 4.28 17.10 -5.54
C GLU A 175 3.92 15.79 -6.27
N GLU A 176 3.35 14.82 -5.53
CA GLU A 176 3.00 13.45 -5.99
C GLU A 176 4.20 12.59 -6.45
N LEU A 177 5.44 13.03 -6.20
CA LEU A 177 6.66 12.29 -6.51
C LEU A 177 7.34 11.79 -5.22
N ILE A 178 7.93 10.60 -5.29
CA ILE A 178 8.70 10.04 -4.17
C ILE A 178 10.03 10.79 -4.07
N GLU A 179 10.19 11.64 -3.06
CA GLU A 179 11.44 12.38 -2.85
C GLU A 179 12.51 11.49 -2.23
N TYR A 180 12.15 10.69 -1.20
CA TYR A 180 13.07 9.73 -0.59
C TYR A 180 12.34 8.56 0.06
N ILE A 181 13.11 7.52 0.34
CA ILE A 181 12.73 6.37 1.16
C ILE A 181 13.77 6.18 2.25
N ASP A 182 13.31 6.06 3.49
CA ASP A 182 14.09 5.62 4.65
C ASP A 182 13.70 4.19 5.02
N ILE A 183 14.69 3.33 5.23
CA ILE A 183 14.51 1.94 5.63
C ILE A 183 15.32 1.72 6.91
N GLU A 184 14.63 1.46 8.02
CA GLU A 184 15.25 1.16 9.30
C GLU A 184 15.34 -0.35 9.45
N GLN A 185 16.55 -0.90 9.31
CA GLN A 185 16.83 -2.34 9.45
C GLN A 185 17.04 -2.72 10.92
N SER A 186 17.62 -1.82 11.70
CA SER A 186 17.79 -1.95 13.14
C SER A 186 17.93 -0.57 13.76
N GLU A 187 18.06 -0.49 15.09
CA GLU A 187 18.35 0.79 15.79
C GLU A 187 19.64 1.49 15.32
N LYS A 188 20.54 0.76 14.65
CA LYS A 188 21.86 1.25 14.23
C LYS A 188 22.08 1.26 12.73
N GLU A 189 21.15 0.68 11.98
CA GLU A 189 21.29 0.49 10.53
C GLU A 189 20.10 1.11 9.81
N ARG A 190 20.39 2.15 9.05
CA ARG A 190 19.41 2.84 8.22
C ARG A 190 19.93 2.97 6.80
N ILE A 191 19.07 2.72 5.84
CA ILE A 191 19.29 3.02 4.45
C ILE A 191 18.45 4.23 4.09
N HIS A 192 19.08 5.29 3.57
CA HIS A 192 18.41 6.46 3.03
C HIS A 192 18.60 6.51 1.52
N ILE A 193 17.50 6.55 0.77
CA ILE A 193 17.49 6.58 -0.69
C ILE A 193 16.82 7.86 -1.16
N LYS A 194 17.56 8.75 -1.75
CA LYS A 194 17.05 10.00 -2.31
C LYS A 194 16.92 9.89 -3.82
N PHE A 195 15.75 10.26 -4.36
CA PHE A 195 15.47 10.26 -5.79
C PHE A 195 15.60 11.65 -6.41
N LYS A 196 16.02 11.68 -7.67
CA LYS A 196 16.16 12.84 -8.53
C LYS A 196 15.72 12.50 -9.95
N ASP A 197 15.43 13.50 -10.78
CA ASP A 197 15.05 13.32 -12.19
C ASP A 197 13.91 12.31 -12.37
N ILE A 198 12.88 12.43 -11.56
CA ILE A 198 11.81 11.47 -11.45
C ILE A 198 10.83 11.65 -12.60
N GLY A 199 10.62 10.59 -13.37
CA GLY A 199 9.55 10.48 -14.36
C GLY A 199 8.53 9.44 -13.91
N VAL A 200 7.24 9.81 -13.86
CA VAL A 200 6.16 8.86 -13.57
C VAL A 200 5.25 8.72 -14.79
N ASN A 201 4.69 7.52 -14.97
CA ASN A 201 3.82 7.17 -16.10
C ASN A 201 4.47 7.45 -17.46
N VAL A 202 5.79 7.30 -17.52
CA VAL A 202 6.57 7.41 -18.76
C VAL A 202 6.49 6.10 -19.54
N LYS A 203 6.56 6.21 -20.88
CA LYS A 203 6.59 5.02 -21.73
C LYS A 203 7.94 4.31 -21.56
N ILE A 204 7.90 3.04 -21.22
CA ILE A 204 9.04 2.14 -21.17
C ILE A 204 8.84 1.09 -22.25
N ASP A 205 9.83 0.93 -23.13
CA ASP A 205 9.76 -0.06 -24.22
C ASP A 205 9.70 -1.48 -23.64
N ASP A 206 8.95 -2.38 -24.29
CA ASP A 206 8.74 -3.73 -23.77
C ASP A 206 10.04 -4.54 -23.66
N GLY A 207 10.99 -4.33 -24.59
CA GLY A 207 12.30 -4.95 -24.56
C GLY A 207 13.33 -4.30 -23.59
N PHE A 208 12.96 -3.25 -22.85
CA PHE A 208 13.93 -2.55 -21.98
C PHE A 208 14.56 -3.43 -20.92
N PHE A 209 13.83 -4.41 -20.41
CA PHE A 209 14.28 -5.32 -19.36
C PHE A 209 14.97 -6.59 -19.92
N GLU A 210 14.95 -6.77 -21.25
CA GLU A 210 15.61 -7.88 -21.90
C GLU A 210 17.12 -7.63 -21.96
N ASP A 211 17.92 -8.69 -21.95
CA ASP A 211 19.38 -8.66 -22.13
C ASP A 211 20.19 -7.80 -21.13
N LEU A 212 19.57 -7.39 -19.99
CA LEU A 212 20.27 -6.65 -18.93
C LEU A 212 21.30 -7.50 -18.19
N ILE A 213 21.10 -8.80 -18.13
CA ILE A 213 22.01 -9.79 -17.56
C ILE A 213 22.43 -10.72 -18.69
N PRO A 214 23.73 -10.87 -18.98
CA PRO A 214 24.21 -11.74 -20.04
C PRO A 214 23.81 -13.21 -19.82
N ASP A 215 23.50 -13.93 -20.91
CA ASP A 215 23.14 -15.34 -20.85
C ASP A 215 24.30 -16.23 -20.37
N ASP A 216 25.55 -15.76 -20.54
CA ASP A 216 26.78 -16.46 -20.13
C ASP A 216 27.24 -16.09 -18.72
N ALA A 217 26.44 -15.36 -17.94
CA ALA A 217 26.73 -15.07 -16.54
C ALA A 217 26.71 -16.35 -15.70
N ASP A 218 27.72 -16.52 -14.85
CA ASP A 218 27.82 -17.65 -13.92
C ASP A 218 26.71 -17.53 -12.82
N VAL A 219 25.82 -18.51 -12.78
CA VAL A 219 24.74 -18.54 -11.76
C VAL A 219 25.27 -19.13 -10.46
N ILE A 220 25.27 -18.32 -9.40
CA ILE A 220 25.58 -18.75 -8.04
C ILE A 220 24.26 -19.03 -7.29
N GLN A 221 24.20 -20.18 -6.64
CA GLN A 221 23.07 -20.60 -5.79
C GLN A 221 23.41 -20.42 -4.32
#